data_03daf5d1dedeef65f02f44b9af511a0f
#
_entry.id   03daf5d1dedeef65f02f44b9af511a0f
#
_cell.length_a   1.000
_cell.length_b   1.000
_cell.length_c   1.000
_cell.angle_alpha   90.00
_cell.angle_beta   90.00
_cell.angle_gamma   90.00
#
_symmetry.space_group_name_H-M   'P 1'
#
loop_
_entity.id
_entity.type
_entity.pdbx_description
1 polymer ?
#
loop_
_entity_poly.entity_id
_entity_poly.type
_entity_poly.pdbx_seq_one_letter_code
_entity_poly.pdbx_strand_id
1 'polypeptide(L)'
;GMYCTPCESFWTESQLVDGKCPDCGRPVQKAQEEAYFFKLSKYADALLDLFENTPEFLQPDTRRNEMIAFVKQGLEDLCISRSTFDWGIPVPINEKHVMYVWLDALSNYITALGWPDEPELYEKYWPVNVHLVGKEIVRFHTIIWPAMLMSAELPLPKQVLGHGWLLL
;
A
#
# COMPACT_ATOMS: atom_id res chain seq x y z
N GLY A 1 4.01 18.98 2.40
CA GLY A 1 4.41 18.27 3.63
C GLY A 1 5.78 18.67 4.14
N MET A 2 6.23 18.00 5.17
CA MET A 2 7.57 18.17 5.77
C MET A 2 8.50 17.11 5.18
N TYR A 3 9.48 17.53 4.39
CA TYR A 3 10.36 16.63 3.62
C TYR A 3 11.70 16.43 4.34
N CYS A 4 12.08 15.17 4.45
CA CYS A 4 13.39 14.77 4.94
C CYS A 4 14.28 14.39 3.75
N THR A 5 15.22 15.24 3.37
CA THR A 5 16.11 15.01 2.24
C THR A 5 16.94 13.71 2.36
N PRO A 6 17.54 13.36 3.53
CA PRO A 6 18.32 12.13 3.62
C PRO A 6 17.52 10.83 3.58
N CYS A 7 16.22 10.88 3.95
CA CYS A 7 15.32 9.70 3.92
C CYS A 7 14.42 9.72 2.68
N GLU A 8 14.47 10.83 1.90
CA GLU A 8 13.58 11.03 0.74
C GLU A 8 12.10 10.81 1.05
N SER A 9 11.67 11.21 2.25
CA SER A 9 10.33 10.92 2.79
C SER A 9 9.60 12.19 3.16
N PHE A 10 8.30 12.22 2.85
CA PHE A 10 7.37 13.23 3.31
C PHE A 10 6.66 12.79 4.58
N TRP A 11 6.46 13.74 5.47
CA TRP A 11 5.79 13.58 6.75
C TRP A 11 4.73 14.66 6.93
N THR A 12 3.65 14.32 7.61
CA THR A 12 2.73 15.33 8.15
C THR A 12 3.34 15.94 9.41
N GLU A 13 2.92 17.13 9.78
CA GLU A 13 3.41 17.77 11.03
C GLU A 13 3.15 16.89 12.26
N SER A 14 2.04 16.15 12.27
CA SER A 14 1.67 15.23 13.36
C SER A 14 2.53 13.96 13.46
N GLN A 15 3.24 13.61 12.40
CA GLN A 15 4.13 12.45 12.36
C GLN A 15 5.56 12.77 12.81
N LEU A 16 5.91 14.06 12.93
CA LEU A 16 7.24 14.46 13.35
C LEU A 16 7.47 14.17 14.84
N VAL A 17 8.68 13.77 15.18
CA VAL A 17 9.14 13.61 16.56
C VAL A 17 10.01 14.82 16.91
N ASP A 18 9.56 15.66 17.83
CA ASP A 18 10.22 16.91 18.21
C ASP A 18 10.52 17.82 16.99
N GLY A 19 9.61 17.86 16.01
CA GLY A 19 9.78 18.65 14.78
C GLY A 19 10.81 18.09 13.80
N LYS A 20 11.23 16.83 13.97
CA LYS A 20 12.26 16.15 13.16
C LYS A 20 11.70 14.90 12.51
N CYS A 21 12.43 14.41 11.52
CA CYS A 21 12.12 13.14 10.84
C CYS A 21 12.07 11.98 11.85
N PRO A 22 10.97 11.20 11.90
CA PRO A 22 10.84 10.08 12.83
C PRO A 22 11.83 8.95 12.55
N ASP A 23 12.27 8.79 11.29
CA ASP A 23 13.17 7.69 10.90
C ASP A 23 14.63 7.97 11.24
N CYS A 24 15.10 9.20 10.99
CA CYS A 24 16.53 9.50 11.11
C CYS A 24 16.86 10.63 12.11
N GLY A 25 15.86 11.27 12.73
CA GLY A 25 16.03 12.36 13.70
C GLY A 25 16.58 13.67 13.11
N ARG A 26 16.72 13.79 11.79
CA ARG A 26 17.26 15.00 11.15
C ARG A 26 16.18 16.06 10.92
N PRO A 27 16.58 17.34 10.78
CA PRO A 27 15.64 18.40 10.44
C PRO A 27 14.91 18.11 9.13
N VAL A 28 13.63 18.48 9.07
CA VAL A 28 12.80 18.42 7.87
C VAL A 28 12.54 19.82 7.33
N GLN A 29 12.28 19.94 6.05
CA GLN A 29 11.98 21.20 5.36
C GLN A 29 10.57 21.15 4.79
N LYS A 30 9.87 22.28 4.82
CA LYS A 30 8.57 22.37 4.16
C LYS A 30 8.79 22.31 2.64
N ALA A 31 8.24 21.30 2.01
CA ALA A 31 8.33 21.11 0.58
C ALA A 31 6.94 20.83 -0.02
N GLN A 32 6.79 21.18 -1.28
CA GLN A 32 5.61 20.85 -2.08
C GLN A 32 6.12 20.11 -3.31
N GLU A 33 5.48 19.01 -3.61
CA GLU A 33 5.73 18.19 -4.79
C GLU A 33 4.41 17.97 -5.50
N GLU A 34 4.40 18.10 -6.81
CA GLU A 34 3.28 17.66 -7.63
C GLU A 34 3.29 16.13 -7.65
N ALA A 35 2.15 15.51 -7.37
CA ALA A 35 2.04 14.06 -7.31
C ALA A 35 0.64 13.59 -7.72
N TYR A 36 0.56 12.37 -8.21
CA TYR A 36 -0.70 11.68 -8.42
C TYR A 36 -1.11 10.96 -7.12
N PHE A 37 -2.41 10.98 -6.84
CA PHE A 37 -2.98 10.33 -5.67
C PHE A 37 -3.99 9.27 -6.10
N PHE A 38 -3.88 8.09 -5.52
CA PHE A 38 -4.91 7.07 -5.57
C PHE A 38 -5.94 7.35 -4.48
N LYS A 39 -7.21 7.46 -4.85
CA LYS A 39 -8.32 7.75 -3.92
C LYS A 39 -8.61 6.54 -3.03
N LEU A 40 -7.68 6.22 -2.13
CA LEU A 40 -7.80 5.11 -1.19
C LEU A 40 -9.01 5.28 -0.27
N SER A 41 -9.32 6.52 0.12
CA SER A 41 -10.47 6.87 0.94
C SER A 41 -11.81 6.38 0.37
N LYS A 42 -11.94 6.29 -0.97
CA LYS A 42 -13.14 5.78 -1.66
C LYS A 42 -13.46 4.33 -1.32
N TYR A 43 -12.45 3.54 -0.93
CA TYR A 43 -12.57 2.11 -0.70
C TYR A 43 -12.77 1.74 0.78
N ALA A 44 -12.89 2.72 1.67
CA ALA A 44 -13.00 2.50 3.12
C ALA A 44 -14.18 1.58 3.48
N ASP A 45 -15.37 1.88 2.96
CA ASP A 45 -16.58 1.09 3.25
C ASP A 45 -16.47 -0.35 2.69
N ALA A 46 -15.96 -0.50 1.46
CA ALA A 46 -15.76 -1.82 0.86
C ALA A 46 -14.73 -2.67 1.61
N LEU A 47 -13.68 -2.04 2.15
CA LEU A 47 -12.67 -2.72 2.98
C LEU A 47 -13.26 -3.13 4.34
N LEU A 48 -14.08 -2.27 4.97
CA LEU A 48 -14.76 -2.62 6.21
C LEU A 48 -15.73 -3.78 5.99
N ASP A 49 -16.51 -3.74 4.92
CA ASP A 49 -17.40 -4.83 4.53
C ASP A 49 -16.65 -6.15 4.34
N LEU A 50 -15.51 -6.11 3.62
CA LEU A 50 -14.62 -7.26 3.43
C LEU A 50 -14.15 -7.86 4.77
N PHE A 51 -13.69 -7.01 5.71
CA PHE A 51 -13.15 -7.49 6.99
C PHE A 51 -14.24 -8.01 7.94
N GLU A 52 -15.42 -7.41 7.91
CA GLU A 52 -16.52 -7.76 8.83
C GLU A 52 -17.32 -8.96 8.31
N ASN A 53 -17.54 -9.08 6.98
CA ASN A 53 -18.37 -10.12 6.38
C ASN A 53 -17.56 -11.32 5.84
N THR A 54 -16.24 -11.19 5.71
CA THR A 54 -15.32 -12.27 5.30
C THR A 54 -14.16 -12.39 6.29
N PRO A 55 -14.43 -12.82 7.54
CA PRO A 55 -13.43 -12.80 8.62
C PRO A 55 -12.20 -13.66 8.33
N GLU A 56 -12.31 -14.67 7.45
CA GLU A 56 -11.20 -15.50 6.99
C GLU A 56 -10.23 -14.75 6.08
N PHE A 57 -10.65 -13.64 5.48
CA PHE A 57 -9.78 -12.85 4.60
C PHE A 57 -8.53 -12.34 5.31
N LEU A 58 -8.65 -11.93 6.58
CA LEU A 58 -7.53 -11.43 7.35
C LEU A 58 -7.37 -12.15 8.68
N GLN A 59 -6.24 -12.85 8.80
CA GLN A 59 -5.85 -13.61 9.98
C GLN A 59 -4.47 -13.19 10.53
N PRO A 60 -4.23 -13.33 11.83
CA PRO A 60 -5.19 -13.66 12.89
C PRO A 60 -6.17 -12.52 13.22
N ASP A 61 -7.18 -12.79 14.02
CA ASP A 61 -8.22 -11.84 14.43
C ASP A 61 -7.66 -10.54 15.03
N THR A 62 -6.53 -10.61 15.72
CA THR A 62 -5.86 -9.43 16.26
C THR A 62 -5.45 -8.46 15.14
N ARG A 63 -4.97 -8.95 14.01
CA ARG A 63 -4.62 -8.12 12.85
C ARG A 63 -5.87 -7.58 12.16
N ARG A 64 -6.91 -8.38 12.06
CA ARG A 64 -8.20 -7.93 11.51
C ARG A 64 -8.77 -6.76 12.33
N ASN A 65 -8.83 -6.90 13.64
CA ASN A 65 -9.34 -5.86 14.52
C ASN A 65 -8.51 -4.57 14.45
N GLU A 66 -7.18 -4.70 14.33
CA GLU A 66 -6.27 -3.58 14.13
C GLU A 66 -6.57 -2.84 12.81
N MET A 67 -6.76 -3.58 11.71
CA MET A 67 -7.07 -2.97 10.40
C MET A 67 -8.45 -2.36 10.35
N ILE A 68 -9.47 -2.98 10.96
CA ILE A 68 -10.80 -2.38 11.12
C ILE A 68 -10.70 -1.05 11.89
N ALA A 69 -10.00 -1.04 13.01
CA ALA A 69 -9.81 0.18 13.79
C ALA A 69 -9.08 1.27 13.00
N PHE A 70 -8.07 0.89 12.21
CA PHE A 70 -7.33 1.81 11.36
C PHE A 70 -8.22 2.42 10.27
N VAL A 71 -9.00 1.61 9.55
CA VAL A 71 -9.89 2.12 8.49
C VAL A 71 -11.00 3.01 9.06
N LYS A 72 -11.54 2.67 10.24
CA LYS A 72 -12.56 3.49 10.93
C LYS A 72 -12.06 4.86 11.40
N GLN A 73 -10.75 5.06 11.53
CA GLN A 73 -10.18 6.38 11.81
C GLN A 73 -10.20 7.32 10.57
N GLY A 74 -10.49 6.78 9.40
CA GLY A 74 -10.46 7.45 8.11
C GLY A 74 -9.19 7.13 7.32
N LEU A 75 -9.38 6.81 6.04
CA LEU A 75 -8.27 6.59 5.12
C LEU A 75 -7.93 7.89 4.39
N GLU A 76 -6.66 8.24 4.37
CA GLU A 76 -6.13 9.29 3.51
C GLU A 76 -5.82 8.72 2.12
N ASP A 77 -5.93 9.58 1.09
CA ASP A 77 -5.56 9.22 -0.26
C ASP A 77 -4.06 8.97 -0.37
N LEU A 78 -3.69 7.93 -1.10
CA LEU A 78 -2.31 7.46 -1.21
C LEU A 78 -1.57 8.18 -2.33
N CYS A 79 -0.46 8.84 -2.01
CA CYS A 79 0.47 9.34 -3.02
C CYS A 79 1.10 8.17 -3.78
N ILE A 80 0.96 8.14 -5.11
CA ILE A 80 1.40 7.03 -5.97
C ILE A 80 2.45 7.42 -7.00
N SER A 81 2.94 8.66 -6.96
CA SER A 81 4.02 9.11 -7.85
C SER A 81 4.99 10.05 -7.15
N ARG A 82 6.18 10.18 -7.72
CA ARG A 82 7.24 11.08 -7.28
C ARG A 82 7.80 11.80 -8.50
N SER A 83 8.21 13.05 -8.33
CA SER A 83 8.82 13.88 -9.39
C SER A 83 10.21 14.43 -9.01
N THR A 84 10.71 14.10 -7.82
CA THR A 84 11.99 14.60 -7.30
C THR A 84 13.20 13.78 -7.74
N PHE A 85 13.00 12.64 -8.38
CA PHE A 85 14.05 11.76 -8.93
C PHE A 85 13.54 11.01 -10.15
N ASP A 86 14.48 10.56 -11.00
CA ASP A 86 14.18 9.97 -12.31
C ASP A 86 14.29 8.43 -12.34
N TRP A 87 14.79 7.82 -11.25
CA TRP A 87 14.94 6.37 -11.19
C TRP A 87 13.63 5.72 -10.78
N GLY A 88 13.08 4.86 -11.62
CA GLY A 88 11.83 4.14 -11.37
C GLY A 88 11.04 3.89 -12.64
N ILE A 89 9.83 3.37 -12.49
CA ILE A 89 8.88 3.14 -13.60
C ILE A 89 8.19 4.47 -13.92
N PRO A 90 8.33 5.00 -15.14
CA PRO A 90 7.65 6.23 -15.52
C PRO A 90 6.12 6.10 -15.44
N VAL A 91 5.45 7.16 -15.02
CA VAL A 91 3.98 7.21 -15.08
C VAL A 91 3.57 7.43 -16.54
N PRO A 92 2.78 6.53 -17.16
CA PRO A 92 2.51 6.56 -18.60
C PRO A 92 1.86 7.86 -19.10
N ILE A 93 1.09 8.53 -18.26
CA ILE A 93 0.40 9.80 -18.60
C ILE A 93 1.27 11.04 -18.35
N ASN A 94 2.41 10.88 -17.66
CA ASN A 94 3.35 11.97 -17.39
C ASN A 94 4.73 11.40 -16.99
N GLU A 95 5.62 11.28 -17.95
CA GLU A 95 6.97 10.70 -17.79
C GLU A 95 7.91 11.49 -16.85
N LYS A 96 7.50 12.71 -16.42
CA LYS A 96 8.23 13.46 -15.37
C LYS A 96 8.03 12.86 -13.98
N HIS A 97 7.08 11.94 -13.83
CA HIS A 97 6.81 11.24 -12.59
C HIS A 97 7.22 9.79 -12.69
N VAL A 98 7.74 9.24 -11.61
CA VAL A 98 7.96 7.80 -11.44
C VAL A 98 6.94 7.24 -10.46
N MET A 99 6.57 5.99 -10.65
CA MET A 99 5.61 5.31 -9.78
C MET A 99 6.19 5.12 -8.38
N TYR A 100 5.34 5.26 -7.37
CA TYR A 100 5.70 4.97 -5.99
C TYR A 100 5.93 3.47 -5.79
N VAL A 101 6.98 3.14 -5.05
CA VAL A 101 7.49 1.77 -4.88
C VAL A 101 6.44 0.73 -4.48
N TRP A 102 5.47 1.08 -3.64
CA TRP A 102 4.44 0.12 -3.22
C TRP A 102 3.38 -0.15 -4.29
N LEU A 103 3.19 0.75 -5.24
CA LEU A 103 2.33 0.46 -6.40
C LEU A 103 2.97 -0.63 -7.27
N ASP A 104 4.27 -0.52 -7.55
CA ASP A 104 5.06 -1.52 -8.26
C ASP A 104 5.16 -2.83 -7.45
N ALA A 105 5.59 -2.73 -6.18
CA ALA A 105 5.81 -3.89 -5.32
C ALA A 105 4.55 -4.75 -5.14
N LEU A 106 3.37 -4.17 -5.03
CA LEU A 106 2.13 -4.94 -4.88
C LEU A 106 1.64 -5.54 -6.19
N SER A 107 1.78 -4.82 -7.32
CA SER A 107 1.37 -5.35 -8.63
C SER A 107 2.19 -6.55 -9.09
N ASN A 108 3.40 -6.79 -8.54
CA ASN A 108 4.21 -7.95 -8.90
C ASN A 108 3.48 -9.28 -8.72
N TYR A 109 2.54 -9.39 -7.78
CA TYR A 109 1.78 -10.62 -7.55
C TYR A 109 0.95 -11.08 -8.75
N ILE A 110 0.54 -10.16 -9.60
CA ILE A 110 -0.21 -10.47 -10.82
C ILE A 110 0.64 -10.34 -12.08
N THR A 111 1.56 -9.37 -12.15
CA THR A 111 2.42 -9.18 -13.31
C THR A 111 3.42 -10.31 -13.48
N ALA A 112 3.94 -10.89 -12.38
CA ALA A 112 4.78 -12.09 -12.43
C ALA A 112 4.04 -13.33 -12.95
N LEU A 113 2.70 -13.32 -12.94
CA LEU A 113 1.86 -14.35 -13.54
C LEU A 113 1.47 -14.04 -15.00
N GLY A 114 2.03 -12.97 -15.57
CA GLY A 114 1.83 -12.57 -16.98
C GLY A 114 0.65 -11.63 -17.21
N TRP A 115 -0.09 -11.23 -16.17
CA TRP A 115 -1.20 -10.29 -16.34
C TRP A 115 -0.69 -8.91 -16.80
N PRO A 116 -1.35 -8.24 -17.77
CA PRO A 116 -2.54 -8.65 -18.52
C PRO A 116 -2.25 -9.42 -19.83
N ASP A 117 -1.00 -9.49 -20.28
CA ASP A 117 -0.65 -9.86 -21.65
C ASP A 117 -0.56 -11.39 -21.86
N GLU A 118 -0.17 -12.14 -20.82
CA GLU A 118 0.00 -13.61 -20.84
C GLU A 118 -0.84 -14.26 -19.74
N PRO A 119 -2.17 -14.39 -19.91
CA PRO A 119 -3.09 -14.71 -18.81
C PRO A 119 -3.03 -16.16 -18.31
N GLU A 120 -2.31 -17.04 -18.96
CA GLU A 120 -2.35 -18.49 -18.68
C GLU A 120 -1.98 -18.86 -17.25
N LEU A 121 -0.90 -18.28 -16.72
CA LEU A 121 -0.50 -18.48 -15.33
C LEU A 121 -1.37 -17.69 -14.36
N TYR A 122 -1.82 -16.52 -14.76
CA TYR A 122 -2.75 -15.71 -13.98
C TYR A 122 -4.07 -16.45 -13.77
N GLU A 123 -4.70 -16.95 -14.81
CA GLU A 123 -5.95 -17.72 -14.72
C GLU A 123 -5.81 -18.98 -13.85
N LYS A 124 -4.63 -19.59 -13.86
CA LYS A 124 -4.35 -20.80 -13.08
C LYS A 124 -4.10 -20.54 -11.60
N TYR A 125 -3.41 -19.45 -11.24
CA TYR A 125 -2.89 -19.22 -9.90
C TYR A 125 -3.52 -18.04 -9.17
N TRP A 126 -4.20 -17.13 -9.89
CA TRP A 126 -4.93 -16.03 -9.27
C TRP A 126 -6.43 -16.32 -9.21
N PRO A 127 -7.15 -16.01 -8.13
CA PRO A 127 -6.66 -15.39 -6.91
C PRO A 127 -5.84 -16.35 -6.04
N VAL A 128 -4.76 -15.81 -5.47
CA VAL A 128 -3.88 -16.55 -4.56
C VAL A 128 -4.66 -17.02 -3.32
N ASN A 129 -4.32 -18.21 -2.81
CA ASN A 129 -4.97 -18.74 -1.62
C ASN A 129 -4.59 -17.98 -0.35
N VAL A 130 -3.29 -17.67 -0.17
CA VAL A 130 -2.78 -16.97 1.02
C VAL A 130 -1.63 -16.05 0.64
N HIS A 131 -1.70 -14.79 1.06
CA HIS A 131 -0.54 -13.93 1.24
C HIS A 131 -0.02 -14.11 2.67
N LEU A 132 1.13 -14.76 2.83
CA LEU A 132 1.81 -14.90 4.11
C LEU A 132 2.82 -13.77 4.26
N VAL A 133 2.59 -12.85 5.20
CA VAL A 133 3.36 -11.61 5.32
C VAL A 133 3.72 -11.30 6.76
N GLY A 134 4.83 -10.60 6.96
CA GLY A 134 5.21 -10.03 8.27
C GLY A 134 4.22 -8.95 8.71
N LYS A 135 4.04 -8.81 10.01
CA LYS A 135 3.06 -7.88 10.60
C LYS A 135 3.25 -6.42 10.16
N GLU A 136 4.48 -6.02 9.83
CA GLU A 136 4.84 -4.67 9.41
C GLU A 136 4.29 -4.26 8.04
N ILE A 137 4.03 -5.25 7.18
CA ILE A 137 3.49 -5.02 5.84
C ILE A 137 2.03 -5.48 5.67
N VAL A 138 1.38 -5.90 6.76
CA VAL A 138 -0.04 -6.31 6.72
C VAL A 138 -0.92 -5.21 6.13
N ARG A 139 -0.71 -3.94 6.51
CA ARG A 139 -1.51 -2.82 6.00
C ARG A 139 -1.44 -2.68 4.49
N PHE A 140 -0.28 -2.90 3.89
CA PHE A 140 -0.12 -2.86 2.43
C PHE A 140 -0.92 -3.97 1.74
N HIS A 141 -0.95 -5.17 2.32
CA HIS A 141 -1.59 -6.35 1.74
C HIS A 141 -3.09 -6.46 2.04
N THR A 142 -3.60 -5.74 3.04
CA THR A 142 -5.01 -5.82 3.44
C THR A 142 -5.81 -4.57 3.12
N ILE A 143 -5.16 -3.43 2.93
CA ILE A 143 -5.81 -2.15 2.62
C ILE A 143 -5.44 -1.69 1.21
N ILE A 144 -4.16 -1.43 0.94
CA ILE A 144 -3.73 -0.84 -0.32
C ILE A 144 -3.92 -1.83 -1.47
N TRP A 145 -3.44 -3.06 -1.33
CA TRP A 145 -3.54 -4.07 -2.38
C TRP A 145 -4.98 -4.43 -2.76
N PRO A 146 -5.88 -4.75 -1.82
CA PRO A 146 -7.28 -4.96 -2.16
C PRO A 146 -7.94 -3.74 -2.81
N ALA A 147 -7.67 -2.53 -2.35
CA ALA A 147 -8.21 -1.32 -2.98
C ALA A 147 -7.71 -1.12 -4.42
N MET A 148 -6.43 -1.42 -4.71
CA MET A 148 -5.88 -1.43 -6.07
C MET A 148 -6.59 -2.45 -6.94
N LEU A 149 -6.79 -3.67 -6.46
CA LEU A 149 -7.51 -4.74 -7.17
C LEU A 149 -8.98 -4.37 -7.42
N MET A 150 -9.67 -3.83 -6.42
CA MET A 150 -11.04 -3.32 -6.57
C MET A 150 -11.11 -2.22 -7.63
N SER A 151 -10.11 -1.33 -7.67
CA SER A 151 -10.03 -0.27 -8.68
C SER A 151 -9.83 -0.80 -10.10
N ALA A 152 -9.11 -1.91 -10.23
CA ALA A 152 -8.85 -2.58 -11.49
C ALA A 152 -9.93 -3.61 -11.85
N GLU A 153 -10.98 -3.76 -11.02
CA GLU A 153 -12.04 -4.77 -11.17
C GLU A 153 -11.50 -6.21 -11.21
N LEU A 154 -10.42 -6.47 -10.46
CA LEU A 154 -9.77 -7.78 -10.39
C LEU A 154 -10.17 -8.53 -9.11
N PRO A 155 -10.15 -9.89 -9.17
CA PRO A 155 -10.42 -10.72 -7.99
C PRO A 155 -9.44 -10.45 -6.86
N LEU A 156 -9.94 -10.46 -5.60
CA LEU A 156 -9.12 -10.30 -4.41
C LEU A 156 -8.42 -11.62 -4.04
N PRO A 157 -7.26 -11.58 -3.35
CA PRO A 157 -6.69 -12.76 -2.71
C PRO A 157 -7.70 -13.37 -1.72
N LYS A 158 -7.64 -14.69 -1.51
CA LYS A 158 -8.60 -15.36 -0.63
C LYS A 158 -8.31 -15.08 0.84
N GLN A 159 -7.02 -14.95 1.20
CA GLN A 159 -6.60 -14.70 2.58
C GLN A 159 -5.29 -13.92 2.64
N VAL A 160 -5.15 -13.11 3.69
CA VAL A 160 -3.88 -12.54 4.15
C VAL A 160 -3.63 -13.02 5.58
N LEU A 161 -2.47 -13.61 5.82
CA LEU A 161 -2.04 -14.07 7.13
C LEU A 161 -0.81 -13.29 7.59
N GLY A 162 -0.99 -12.47 8.63
CA GLY A 162 0.07 -11.64 9.20
C GLY A 162 0.76 -12.29 10.38
N HIS A 163 2.02 -12.74 10.23
CA HIS A 163 2.79 -13.33 11.32
C HIS A 163 3.59 -12.29 12.11
N GLY A 164 3.95 -12.64 13.34
CA GLY A 164 4.84 -11.84 14.18
C GLY A 164 6.30 -11.90 13.74
N TRP A 165 7.18 -11.18 14.46
CA TRP A 165 8.62 -11.27 14.23
C TRP A 165 9.14 -12.69 14.47
N LEU A 166 9.97 -13.14 13.56
CA LEU A 166 10.77 -14.34 13.77
C LEU A 166 12.07 -13.90 14.47
N LEU A 167 12.20 -14.26 15.74
CA LEU A 167 13.38 -13.97 16.54
C LEU A 167 14.28 -15.22 16.57
N LEU A 168 15.58 -15.01 16.37
CA LEU A 168 16.61 -16.04 16.54
C LEU A 168 17.12 -16.04 17.98
#